data_beda8fece1de00915e3943ef229215ce
#
_entry.id   beda8fece1de00915e3943ef229215ce
#
_cell.length_a   1.000
_cell.length_b   1.000
_cell.length_c   1.000
_cell.angle_alpha   90.00
_cell.angle_beta   90.00
_cell.angle_gamma   90.00
#
_symmetry.space_group_name_H-M   'P 1'
#
loop_
_entity.id
_entity.type
_entity.pdbx_description
1 polymer ?
#
loop_
_entity_poly.entity_id
_entity_poly.type
_entity_poly.pdbx_seq_one_letter_code
_entity_poly.pdbx_strand_id
1 'polypeptide(L)'
;MQDNLQVTMDEFLPLRDVVFNTLRQAILTGELKPGERLMEIHLANKLGVSRTPIREAIRKLELEGLVTMIPRRGAEVAQITEKSMNDVLEVRRAMDALCVELACDRITPEELQDLKKACDTFEAAVKTDDIKQIAQADVALHDIIVQATGNQRLIQLVNNLSEQMYRYRFEYIKDFSQHERLVEEHKVIYESIVKK
;
A
#
# COMPACT_ATOMS: atom_id res chain seq x y z
N MET A 1 -2.79 -26.48 -3.78
CA MET A 1 -2.31 -25.14 -3.38
C MET A 1 -2.43 -25.07 -1.87
N GLN A 2 -1.31 -25.04 -1.16
CA GLN A 2 -1.32 -24.90 0.30
C GLN A 2 -1.58 -23.42 0.63
N ASP A 3 -2.76 -23.18 1.17
CA ASP A 3 -3.17 -21.90 1.74
C ASP A 3 -2.33 -21.62 3.02
N ASN A 4 -1.41 -20.71 2.91
CA ASN A 4 -0.42 -20.42 3.97
C ASN A 4 -0.80 -19.22 4.87
N LEU A 5 -2.10 -18.92 4.99
CA LEU A 5 -2.57 -17.88 5.93
C LEU A 5 -2.32 -18.33 7.37
N GLN A 6 -1.33 -17.75 8.02
CA GLN A 6 -1.01 -17.96 9.44
C GLN A 6 -1.09 -16.63 10.19
N VAL A 7 -1.65 -16.67 11.41
CA VAL A 7 -1.59 -15.53 12.34
C VAL A 7 -0.25 -15.58 13.06
N THR A 8 0.60 -14.60 12.82
CA THR A 8 1.79 -14.38 13.65
C THR A 8 1.35 -13.60 14.88
N MET A 9 1.35 -14.22 16.05
CA MET A 9 0.96 -13.57 17.30
C MET A 9 2.05 -12.58 17.70
N ASP A 10 1.76 -11.29 17.62
CA ASP A 10 2.54 -10.26 18.26
C ASP A 10 1.95 -10.02 19.64
N GLU A 11 2.71 -10.28 20.71
CA GLU A 11 2.26 -10.19 22.12
C GLU A 11 1.81 -8.78 22.52
N PHE A 12 2.11 -7.75 21.72
CA PHE A 12 1.80 -6.34 21.99
C PHE A 12 0.57 -5.81 21.24
N LEU A 13 0.04 -6.56 20.26
CA LEU A 13 -1.12 -6.10 19.49
C LEU A 13 -2.41 -6.82 19.90
N PRO A 14 -3.54 -6.11 20.00
CA PRO A 14 -4.84 -6.75 20.16
C PRO A 14 -5.11 -7.75 19.04
N LEU A 15 -5.68 -8.91 19.37
CA LEU A 15 -5.93 -9.99 18.40
C LEU A 15 -6.72 -9.53 17.15
N ARG A 16 -7.64 -8.57 17.29
CA ARG A 16 -8.37 -7.96 16.16
C ARG A 16 -7.43 -7.26 15.16
N ASP A 17 -6.38 -6.60 15.66
CA ASP A 17 -5.43 -5.87 14.81
C ASP A 17 -4.45 -6.85 14.14
N VAL A 18 -4.09 -7.93 14.80
CA VAL A 18 -3.32 -9.04 14.22
C VAL A 18 -4.11 -9.68 13.08
N VAL A 19 -5.37 -10.02 13.30
CA VAL A 19 -6.27 -10.59 12.27
C VAL A 19 -6.46 -9.61 11.11
N PHE A 20 -6.68 -8.33 11.43
CA PHE A 20 -6.81 -7.30 10.41
C PHE A 20 -5.56 -7.22 9.53
N ASN A 21 -4.37 -7.14 10.12
CA ASN A 21 -3.11 -7.09 9.38
C ASN A 21 -2.89 -8.35 8.52
N THR A 22 -3.24 -9.53 9.06
CA THR A 22 -3.14 -10.81 8.34
C THR A 22 -4.03 -10.83 7.11
N LEU A 23 -5.32 -10.51 7.26
CA LEU A 23 -6.28 -10.49 6.16
C LEU A 23 -5.94 -9.40 5.15
N ARG A 24 -5.54 -8.23 5.63
CA ARG A 24 -5.10 -7.11 4.81
C ARG A 24 -3.92 -7.52 3.93
N GLN A 25 -2.89 -8.10 4.50
CA GLN A 25 -1.73 -8.56 3.76
C GLN A 25 -2.10 -9.62 2.71
N ALA A 26 -2.98 -10.56 3.06
CA ALA A 26 -3.47 -11.58 2.13
C ALA A 26 -4.24 -10.98 0.93
N ILE A 27 -5.00 -9.90 1.15
CA ILE A 27 -5.68 -9.18 0.08
C ILE A 27 -4.66 -8.43 -0.79
N LEU A 28 -3.70 -7.73 -0.18
CA LEU A 28 -2.71 -6.92 -0.89
C LEU A 28 -1.76 -7.78 -1.74
N THR A 29 -1.38 -8.96 -1.26
CA THR A 29 -0.52 -9.90 -2.01
C THR A 29 -1.28 -10.76 -3.02
N GLY A 30 -2.63 -10.68 -3.04
CA GLY A 30 -3.48 -11.45 -3.95
C GLY A 30 -3.71 -12.91 -3.51
N GLU A 31 -3.34 -13.28 -2.30
CA GLU A 31 -3.67 -14.58 -1.71
C GLU A 31 -5.20 -14.71 -1.53
N LEU A 32 -5.85 -13.62 -1.06
CA LEU A 32 -7.30 -13.44 -1.15
C LEU A 32 -7.63 -12.62 -2.40
N LYS A 33 -8.29 -13.24 -3.35
CA LYS A 33 -8.50 -12.67 -4.69
C LYS A 33 -9.64 -11.65 -4.72
N PRO A 34 -9.60 -10.64 -5.62
CA PRO A 34 -10.75 -9.76 -5.85
C PRO A 34 -12.03 -10.56 -6.13
N GLY A 35 -13.12 -10.19 -5.45
CA GLY A 35 -14.42 -10.91 -5.51
C GLY A 35 -14.48 -12.17 -4.65
N GLU A 36 -13.40 -12.56 -3.99
CA GLU A 36 -13.43 -13.71 -3.09
C GLU A 36 -14.27 -13.42 -1.85
N ARG A 37 -15.13 -14.38 -1.50
CA ARG A 37 -16.04 -14.25 -0.37
C ARG A 37 -15.34 -14.52 0.96
N LEU A 38 -15.41 -13.57 1.88
CA LEU A 38 -14.83 -13.67 3.22
C LEU A 38 -15.86 -14.22 4.21
N MET A 39 -15.85 -15.54 4.38
CA MET A 39 -16.78 -16.22 5.30
C MET A 39 -16.21 -16.21 6.72
N GLU A 40 -16.86 -15.48 7.66
CA GLU A 40 -16.40 -15.32 9.05
C GLU A 40 -16.06 -16.67 9.71
N ILE A 41 -16.92 -17.69 9.54
CA ILE A 41 -16.73 -19.01 10.15
C ILE A 41 -15.49 -19.70 9.57
N HIS A 42 -15.31 -19.63 8.26
CA HIS A 42 -14.17 -20.25 7.60
C HIS A 42 -12.86 -19.60 8.02
N LEU A 43 -12.83 -18.26 8.02
CA LEU A 43 -11.64 -17.49 8.45
C LEU A 43 -11.33 -17.69 9.93
N ALA A 44 -12.36 -17.75 10.80
CA ALA A 44 -12.17 -18.02 12.22
C ALA A 44 -11.53 -19.39 12.46
N ASN A 45 -12.01 -20.43 11.77
CA ASN A 45 -11.44 -21.77 11.85
C ASN A 45 -10.00 -21.81 11.28
N LYS A 46 -9.76 -21.16 10.12
CA LYS A 46 -8.46 -21.13 9.45
C LYS A 46 -7.39 -20.43 10.31
N LEU A 47 -7.76 -19.32 10.97
CA LEU A 47 -6.85 -18.52 11.78
C LEU A 47 -6.80 -18.93 13.26
N GLY A 48 -7.61 -19.93 13.70
CA GLY A 48 -7.63 -20.41 15.06
C GLY A 48 -8.17 -19.40 16.09
N VAL A 49 -9.06 -18.47 15.65
CA VAL A 49 -9.61 -17.39 16.49
C VAL A 49 -11.13 -17.43 16.55
N SER A 50 -11.74 -16.69 17.50
CA SER A 50 -13.19 -16.54 17.54
C SER A 50 -13.70 -15.64 16.39
N ARG A 51 -15.02 -15.64 16.14
CA ARG A 51 -15.62 -14.83 15.05
C ARG A 51 -15.59 -13.32 15.31
N THR A 52 -15.48 -12.89 16.57
CA THR A 52 -15.49 -11.47 16.93
C THR A 52 -14.32 -10.70 16.31
N PRO A 53 -13.03 -11.07 16.51
CA PRO A 53 -11.91 -10.39 15.88
C PRO A 53 -11.97 -10.45 14.34
N ILE A 54 -12.51 -11.52 13.75
CA ILE A 54 -12.71 -11.61 12.29
C ILE A 54 -13.70 -10.54 11.80
N ARG A 55 -14.83 -10.39 12.48
CA ARG A 55 -15.87 -9.41 12.12
C ARG A 55 -15.35 -7.96 12.27
N GLU A 56 -14.61 -7.68 13.33
CA GLU A 56 -13.98 -6.37 13.54
C GLU A 56 -12.94 -6.08 12.46
N ALA A 57 -12.11 -7.06 12.10
CA ALA A 57 -11.14 -6.94 11.03
C ALA A 57 -11.82 -6.68 9.66
N ILE A 58 -12.88 -7.43 9.33
CA ILE A 58 -13.65 -7.23 8.08
C ILE A 58 -14.24 -5.82 8.01
N ARG A 59 -14.81 -5.31 9.13
CA ARG A 59 -15.31 -3.93 9.16
C ARG A 59 -14.22 -2.90 8.93
N LYS A 60 -13.04 -3.11 9.50
CA LYS A 60 -11.91 -2.22 9.30
C LYS A 60 -11.41 -2.26 7.85
N LEU A 61 -11.37 -3.44 7.24
CA LEU A 61 -11.06 -3.63 5.82
C LEU A 61 -12.10 -2.97 4.89
N GLU A 62 -13.38 -2.97 5.29
CA GLU A 62 -14.45 -2.25 4.56
C GLU A 62 -14.22 -0.74 4.60
N LEU A 63 -13.85 -0.18 5.76
CA LEU A 63 -13.53 1.25 5.89
C LEU A 63 -12.31 1.65 5.04
N GLU A 64 -11.36 0.74 4.83
CA GLU A 64 -10.21 0.93 3.94
C GLU A 64 -10.53 0.67 2.46
N GLY A 65 -11.78 0.27 2.14
CA GLY A 65 -12.17 -0.03 0.76
C GLY A 65 -11.56 -1.32 0.18
N LEU A 66 -10.95 -2.16 1.02
CA LEU A 66 -10.38 -3.45 0.63
C LEU A 66 -11.43 -4.57 0.59
N VAL A 67 -12.56 -4.36 1.24
CA VAL A 67 -13.69 -5.27 1.33
C VAL A 67 -14.98 -4.53 1.04
N THR A 68 -15.92 -5.19 0.40
CA THR A 68 -17.27 -4.68 0.15
C THR A 68 -18.29 -5.58 0.86
N MET A 69 -19.22 -4.98 1.62
CA MET A 69 -20.33 -5.70 2.21
C MET A 69 -21.48 -5.83 1.21
N ILE A 70 -21.81 -7.06 0.86
CA ILE A 70 -22.92 -7.33 -0.07
C ILE A 70 -24.14 -7.81 0.73
N PRO A 71 -25.30 -7.12 0.61
CA PRO A 71 -26.50 -7.49 1.34
C PRO A 71 -26.86 -8.98 1.15
N ARG A 72 -27.11 -9.68 2.24
CA ARG A 72 -27.45 -11.12 2.30
C ARG A 72 -26.33 -12.08 1.86
N ARG A 73 -25.20 -11.60 1.34
CA ARG A 73 -24.08 -12.43 0.89
C ARG A 73 -22.84 -12.33 1.79
N GLY A 74 -22.76 -11.29 2.63
CA GLY A 74 -21.64 -11.04 3.53
C GLY A 74 -20.54 -10.21 2.89
N ALA A 75 -19.30 -10.39 3.34
CA ALA A 75 -18.14 -9.65 2.90
C ALA A 75 -17.48 -10.31 1.69
N GLU A 76 -17.03 -9.51 0.74
CA GLU A 76 -16.22 -9.95 -0.41
C GLU A 76 -15.01 -9.01 -0.58
N VAL A 77 -13.87 -9.54 -1.02
CA VAL A 77 -12.70 -8.72 -1.39
C VAL A 77 -13.10 -7.77 -2.50
N ALA A 78 -12.84 -6.47 -2.31
CA ALA A 78 -13.23 -5.45 -3.27
C ALA A 78 -12.59 -5.70 -4.66
N GLN A 79 -13.41 -5.51 -5.70
CA GLN A 79 -12.95 -5.59 -7.07
C GLN A 79 -12.04 -4.40 -7.39
N ILE A 80 -10.99 -4.66 -8.16
CA ILE A 80 -10.19 -3.60 -8.78
C ILE A 80 -10.89 -3.23 -10.09
N THR A 81 -11.61 -2.11 -10.10
CA THR A 81 -12.22 -1.60 -11.33
C THR A 81 -11.39 -0.44 -11.86
N GLU A 82 -11.39 -0.24 -13.18
CA GLU A 82 -10.76 0.90 -13.81
C GLU A 82 -11.27 2.23 -13.23
N LYS A 83 -12.58 2.31 -12.98
CA LYS A 83 -13.19 3.47 -12.36
C LYS A 83 -12.62 3.73 -10.95
N SER A 84 -12.61 2.72 -10.07
CA SER A 84 -12.11 2.90 -8.70
C SER A 84 -10.61 3.23 -8.68
N MET A 85 -9.85 2.73 -9.65
CA MET A 85 -8.45 3.08 -9.83
C MET A 85 -8.30 4.55 -10.22
N ASN A 86 -9.05 5.02 -11.20
CA ASN A 86 -9.00 6.41 -11.65
C ASN A 86 -9.42 7.38 -10.54
N ASP A 87 -10.50 7.07 -9.80
CA ASP A 87 -10.95 7.88 -8.66
C ASP A 87 -9.83 8.06 -7.61
N VAL A 88 -9.10 6.98 -7.28
CA VAL A 88 -7.95 7.03 -6.35
C VAL A 88 -6.78 7.79 -6.93
N LEU A 89 -6.45 7.58 -8.20
CA LEU A 89 -5.33 8.26 -8.88
C LEU A 89 -5.54 9.77 -9.00
N GLU A 90 -6.76 10.25 -9.21
CA GLU A 90 -7.08 11.68 -9.23
C GLU A 90 -6.74 12.35 -7.89
N VAL A 91 -7.20 11.75 -6.78
CA VAL A 91 -6.91 12.27 -5.44
C VAL A 91 -5.42 12.17 -5.14
N ARG A 92 -4.81 11.03 -5.44
CA ARG A 92 -3.38 10.78 -5.20
C ARG A 92 -2.51 11.80 -5.92
N ARG A 93 -2.79 12.10 -7.19
CA ARG A 93 -2.04 13.08 -7.98
C ARG A 93 -2.00 14.45 -7.31
N ALA A 94 -3.12 14.91 -6.76
CA ALA A 94 -3.18 16.19 -6.05
C ALA A 94 -2.35 16.15 -4.75
N MET A 95 -2.43 15.04 -4.01
CA MET A 95 -1.69 14.87 -2.76
C MET A 95 -0.19 14.72 -3.00
N ASP A 96 0.24 13.95 -3.99
CA ASP A 96 1.65 13.80 -4.33
C ASP A 96 2.28 15.13 -4.79
N ALA A 97 1.56 15.93 -5.59
CA ALA A 97 2.02 17.27 -5.96
C ALA A 97 2.21 18.17 -4.72
N LEU A 98 1.25 18.16 -3.79
CA LEU A 98 1.37 18.90 -2.53
C LEU A 98 2.53 18.36 -1.66
N CYS A 99 2.75 17.04 -1.62
CA CYS A 99 3.87 16.47 -0.89
C CYS A 99 5.22 16.96 -1.43
N VAL A 100 5.40 16.95 -2.76
CA VAL A 100 6.63 17.44 -3.39
C VAL A 100 6.83 18.93 -3.13
N GLU A 101 5.78 19.75 -3.29
CA GLU A 101 5.83 21.18 -3.01
C GLU A 101 6.29 21.47 -1.57
N LEU A 102 5.65 20.83 -0.58
CA LEU A 102 6.02 21.01 0.82
C LEU A 102 7.41 20.43 1.15
N ALA A 103 7.79 19.31 0.54
CA ALA A 103 9.11 18.71 0.71
C ALA A 103 10.21 19.63 0.17
N CYS A 104 10.02 20.30 -0.96
CA CYS A 104 10.96 21.29 -1.48
C CYS A 104 11.36 22.33 -0.41
N ASP A 105 10.38 22.80 0.36
CA ASP A 105 10.63 23.83 1.38
C ASP A 105 11.20 23.29 2.70
N ARG A 106 10.94 22.04 3.03
CA ARG A 106 11.09 21.51 4.40
C ARG A 106 12.12 20.40 4.54
N ILE A 107 12.46 19.72 3.45
CA ILE A 107 13.38 18.58 3.48
C ILE A 107 14.75 18.97 4.06
N THR A 108 15.23 18.19 5.03
CA THR A 108 16.54 18.37 5.63
C THR A 108 17.65 17.82 4.73
N PRO A 109 18.92 18.24 4.92
CA PRO A 109 20.04 17.66 4.18
C PRO A 109 20.18 16.15 4.36
N GLU A 110 19.87 15.63 5.55
CA GLU A 110 19.89 14.21 5.87
C GLU A 110 18.82 13.45 5.10
N GLU A 111 17.57 13.94 5.12
CA GLU A 111 16.46 13.34 4.38
C GLU A 111 16.70 13.38 2.87
N LEU A 112 17.35 14.45 2.36
CA LEU A 112 17.72 14.55 0.94
C LEU A 112 18.75 13.49 0.54
N GLN A 113 19.73 13.19 1.43
CA GLN A 113 20.66 12.09 1.22
C GLN A 113 19.96 10.73 1.21
N ASP A 114 19.00 10.55 2.11
CA ASP A 114 18.22 9.30 2.17
C ASP A 114 17.31 9.14 0.94
N LEU A 115 16.74 10.24 0.44
CA LEU A 115 15.98 10.25 -0.81
C LEU A 115 16.86 9.86 -2.00
N LYS A 116 18.11 10.36 -2.07
CA LYS A 116 19.08 9.95 -3.10
C LYS A 116 19.36 8.47 -3.05
N LYS A 117 19.63 7.92 -1.86
CA LYS A 117 19.87 6.48 -1.66
C LYS A 117 18.64 5.65 -2.06
N ALA A 118 17.43 6.14 -1.77
CA ALA A 118 16.19 5.47 -2.16
C ALA A 118 16.02 5.44 -3.68
N CYS A 119 16.34 6.51 -4.39
CA CYS A 119 16.39 6.53 -5.86
C CYS A 119 17.37 5.49 -6.42
N ASP A 120 18.59 5.44 -5.88
CA ASP A 120 19.60 4.48 -6.31
C ASP A 120 19.19 3.02 -6.00
N THR A 121 18.52 2.80 -4.86
CA THR A 121 17.97 1.50 -4.47
C THR A 121 16.85 1.06 -5.42
N PHE A 122 15.96 1.98 -5.79
CA PHE A 122 14.90 1.69 -6.76
C PHE A 122 15.47 1.34 -8.14
N GLU A 123 16.43 2.12 -8.64
CA GLU A 123 17.11 1.83 -9.92
C GLU A 123 17.81 0.47 -9.91
N ALA A 124 18.41 0.09 -8.76
CA ALA A 124 19.03 -1.23 -8.59
C ALA A 124 17.96 -2.35 -8.56
N ALA A 125 16.86 -2.13 -7.84
CA ALA A 125 15.78 -3.10 -7.74
C ALA A 125 15.13 -3.41 -9.11
N VAL A 126 14.93 -2.40 -9.94
CA VAL A 126 14.40 -2.56 -11.31
C VAL A 126 15.25 -3.53 -12.14
N LYS A 127 16.55 -3.60 -11.92
CA LYS A 127 17.48 -4.49 -12.64
C LYS A 127 17.40 -5.95 -12.17
N THR A 128 16.70 -6.24 -11.06
CA THR A 128 16.57 -7.61 -10.51
C THR A 128 15.37 -8.37 -11.04
N ASP A 129 14.43 -7.70 -11.71
CA ASP A 129 13.12 -8.23 -12.13
C ASP A 129 12.26 -8.80 -10.98
N ASP A 130 12.64 -8.54 -9.72
CA ASP A 130 11.87 -8.92 -8.54
C ASP A 130 10.79 -7.86 -8.24
N ILE A 131 9.58 -8.13 -8.69
CA ILE A 131 8.41 -7.25 -8.53
C ILE A 131 8.20 -6.80 -7.06
N LYS A 132 8.47 -7.69 -6.11
CA LYS A 132 8.30 -7.38 -4.69
C LYS A 132 9.35 -6.38 -4.20
N GLN A 133 10.60 -6.57 -4.60
CA GLN A 133 11.69 -5.64 -4.27
C GLN A 133 11.45 -4.27 -4.91
N ILE A 134 11.04 -4.24 -6.19
CA ILE A 134 10.73 -3.00 -6.91
C ILE A 134 9.61 -2.25 -6.19
N ALA A 135 8.50 -2.93 -5.84
CA ALA A 135 7.39 -2.31 -5.14
C ALA A 135 7.78 -1.76 -3.76
N GLN A 136 8.62 -2.48 -3.02
CA GLN A 136 9.12 -2.02 -1.71
C GLN A 136 10.02 -0.79 -1.84
N ALA A 137 10.93 -0.78 -2.82
CA ALA A 137 11.82 0.34 -3.07
C ALA A 137 11.05 1.60 -3.52
N ASP A 138 10.03 1.43 -4.35
CA ASP A 138 9.14 2.50 -4.79
C ASP A 138 8.36 3.12 -3.61
N VAL A 139 7.79 2.29 -2.73
CA VAL A 139 7.12 2.77 -1.51
C VAL A 139 8.08 3.54 -0.62
N ALA A 140 9.28 3.00 -0.36
CA ALA A 140 10.27 3.63 0.51
C ALA A 140 10.70 5.02 0.01
N LEU A 141 10.86 5.18 -1.30
CA LEU A 141 11.19 6.48 -1.91
C LEU A 141 10.08 7.51 -1.67
N HIS A 142 8.85 7.14 -1.97
CA HIS A 142 7.70 8.05 -1.78
C HIS A 142 7.47 8.38 -0.30
N ASP A 143 7.69 7.43 0.61
CA ASP A 143 7.53 7.65 2.05
C ASP A 143 8.49 8.73 2.58
N ILE A 144 9.74 8.80 2.09
CA ILE A 144 10.69 9.86 2.46
C ILE A 144 10.12 11.23 2.09
N ILE A 145 9.58 11.39 0.87
CA ILE A 145 9.00 12.65 0.41
C ILE A 145 7.79 13.04 1.28
N VAL A 146 6.93 12.08 1.58
CA VAL A 146 5.73 12.28 2.42
C VAL A 146 6.12 12.70 3.84
N GLN A 147 7.11 12.05 4.45
CA GLN A 147 7.59 12.40 5.79
C GLN A 147 8.25 13.77 5.82
N ALA A 148 9.03 14.13 4.80
CA ALA A 148 9.68 15.42 4.68
C ALA A 148 8.70 16.60 4.62
N THR A 149 7.42 16.36 4.31
CA THR A 149 6.38 17.40 4.40
C THR A 149 6.18 17.94 5.82
N GLY A 150 6.47 17.14 6.86
CA GLY A 150 6.20 17.46 8.26
C GLY A 150 4.71 17.70 8.57
N ASN A 151 3.81 17.49 7.61
CA ASN A 151 2.38 17.70 7.75
C ASN A 151 1.68 16.40 8.17
N GLN A 152 1.47 16.23 9.49
CA GLN A 152 0.88 15.00 10.05
C GLN A 152 -0.49 14.64 9.45
N ARG A 153 -1.30 15.63 9.05
CA ARG A 153 -2.60 15.38 8.42
C ARG A 153 -2.45 14.84 7.00
N LEU A 154 -1.54 15.44 6.23
CA LEU A 154 -1.23 14.97 4.87
C LEU A 154 -0.63 13.57 4.91
N ILE A 155 0.32 13.29 5.82
CA ILE A 155 0.91 11.98 6.03
C ILE A 155 -0.17 10.92 6.30
N GLN A 156 -1.11 11.19 7.21
CA GLN A 156 -2.21 10.28 7.51
C GLN A 156 -3.10 10.00 6.28
N LEU A 157 -3.46 11.04 5.53
CA LEU A 157 -4.30 10.90 4.33
C LEU A 157 -3.58 10.10 3.23
N VAL A 158 -2.31 10.41 2.97
CA VAL A 158 -1.49 9.69 1.98
C VAL A 158 -1.34 8.23 2.38
N ASN A 159 -1.05 7.94 3.65
CA ASN A 159 -0.91 6.56 4.14
C ASN A 159 -2.20 5.76 3.96
N ASN A 160 -3.36 6.34 4.25
CA ASN A 160 -4.65 5.66 4.04
C ASN A 160 -4.90 5.31 2.56
N LEU A 161 -4.50 6.18 1.63
CA LEU A 161 -4.61 5.91 0.20
C LEU A 161 -3.51 4.98 -0.31
N SER A 162 -2.29 5.05 0.25
CA SER A 162 -1.16 4.22 -0.16
C SER A 162 -1.44 2.74 -0.04
N GLU A 163 -2.26 2.34 0.93
CA GLU A 163 -2.69 0.97 1.13
C GLU A 163 -3.59 0.46 0.00
N GLN A 164 -4.53 1.29 -0.47
CA GLN A 164 -5.32 0.97 -1.65
C GLN A 164 -4.45 0.96 -2.91
N MET A 165 -3.53 1.92 -3.01
CA MET A 165 -2.59 2.06 -4.12
C MET A 165 -1.61 0.89 -4.24
N TYR A 166 -1.27 0.21 -3.13
CA TYR A 166 -0.31 -0.92 -3.16
C TYR A 166 -0.75 -2.01 -4.15
N ARG A 167 -2.04 -2.31 -4.21
CA ARG A 167 -2.59 -3.29 -5.17
C ARG A 167 -2.44 -2.82 -6.61
N TYR A 168 -2.74 -1.54 -6.89
CA TYR A 168 -2.63 -0.96 -8.24
C TYR A 168 -1.16 -0.81 -8.65
N ARG A 169 -0.31 -0.37 -7.72
CA ARG A 169 1.14 -0.24 -7.94
C ARG A 169 1.75 -1.59 -8.27
N PHE A 170 1.39 -2.63 -7.54
CA PHE A 170 1.87 -3.98 -7.79
C PHE A 170 1.48 -4.49 -9.18
N GLU A 171 0.24 -4.23 -9.63
CA GLU A 171 -0.19 -4.55 -11.00
C GLU A 171 0.54 -3.70 -12.05
N TYR A 172 0.79 -2.43 -11.78
CA TYR A 172 1.51 -1.54 -12.71
C TYR A 172 2.99 -1.94 -12.84
N ILE A 173 3.66 -2.29 -11.75
CA ILE A 173 5.07 -2.71 -11.75
C ILE A 173 5.27 -4.06 -12.47
N LYS A 174 4.25 -4.90 -12.60
CA LYS A 174 4.32 -6.12 -13.40
C LYS A 174 4.55 -5.84 -14.90
N ASP A 175 4.23 -4.66 -15.37
CA ASP A 175 4.54 -4.25 -16.74
C ASP A 175 5.98 -3.72 -16.83
N PHE A 176 6.90 -4.60 -17.19
CA PHE A 176 8.32 -4.31 -17.32
C PHE A 176 8.62 -3.17 -18.31
N SER A 177 7.73 -2.90 -19.24
CA SER A 177 7.90 -1.78 -20.21
C SER A 177 7.85 -0.41 -19.53
N GLN A 178 7.31 -0.30 -18.32
CA GLN A 178 7.21 0.93 -17.55
C GLN A 178 8.42 1.21 -16.67
N HIS A 179 9.31 0.25 -16.46
CA HIS A 179 10.39 0.35 -15.47
C HIS A 179 11.37 1.48 -15.75
N GLU A 180 11.82 1.63 -16.99
CA GLU A 180 12.72 2.73 -17.38
C GLU A 180 12.07 4.11 -17.17
N ARG A 181 10.78 4.21 -17.50
CA ARG A 181 10.00 5.42 -17.28
C ARG A 181 9.88 5.75 -15.79
N LEU A 182 9.60 4.76 -14.94
CA LEU A 182 9.52 4.96 -13.49
C LEU A 182 10.86 5.46 -12.91
N VAL A 183 11.99 4.90 -13.35
CA VAL A 183 13.33 5.37 -12.94
C VAL A 183 13.53 6.83 -13.31
N GLU A 184 13.16 7.23 -14.52
CA GLU A 184 13.29 8.60 -14.98
C GLU A 184 12.36 9.56 -14.22
N GLU A 185 11.11 9.16 -13.96
CA GLU A 185 10.16 9.93 -13.16
C GLU A 185 10.70 10.18 -11.74
N HIS A 186 11.28 9.18 -11.08
CA HIS A 186 11.90 9.34 -9.76
C HIS A 186 13.12 10.27 -9.77
N LYS A 187 13.95 10.22 -10.83
CA LYS A 187 15.07 11.16 -11.01
C LYS A 187 14.57 12.59 -11.13
N VAL A 188 13.55 12.83 -11.94
CA VAL A 188 12.94 14.16 -12.14
C VAL A 188 12.38 14.69 -10.80
N ILE A 189 11.69 13.86 -10.01
CA ILE A 189 11.20 14.25 -8.69
C ILE A 189 12.37 14.66 -7.77
N TYR A 190 13.39 13.82 -7.66
CA TYR A 190 14.57 14.11 -6.86
C TYR A 190 15.24 15.42 -7.28
N GLU A 191 15.52 15.60 -8.58
CA GLU A 191 16.14 16.80 -9.08
C GLU A 191 15.29 18.06 -8.83
N SER A 192 13.98 17.96 -8.91
CA SER A 192 13.07 19.07 -8.61
C SER A 192 13.16 19.49 -7.15
N ILE A 193 13.25 18.53 -6.23
CA ILE A 193 13.42 18.79 -4.79
C ILE A 193 14.81 19.40 -4.50
N VAL A 194 15.86 18.96 -5.20
CA VAL A 194 17.22 19.51 -5.05
C VAL A 194 17.33 20.95 -5.55
N LYS A 195 16.65 21.27 -6.65
CA LYS A 195 16.73 22.60 -7.28
C LYS A 195 15.92 23.68 -6.55
N LYS A 196 14.93 23.28 -5.73
CA LYS A 196 13.98 24.13 -4.95
C LYS A 196 13.34 25.24 -5.75
#